data_7c01a5a44da7323c078642839433f3f9
#
_entry.id   7c01a5a44da7323c078642839433f3f9
#
_cell.length_a   1.000
_cell.length_b   1.000
_cell.length_c   1.000
_cell.angle_alpha   90.00
_cell.angle_beta   90.00
_cell.angle_gamma   90.00
#
_symmetry.space_group_name_H-M   'P 1'
#
loop_
_entity.id
_entity.type
_entity.pdbx_description
1 polymer ?
#
loop_
_entity_poly.entity_id
_entity_poly.type
_entity_poly.pdbx_seq_one_letter_code
_entity_poly.pdbx_strand_id
1 'polypeptide(L)'
;MSLTGNLVTRTGFRAFSLDYRLAPEHPFPAAIEDGLSAYRALLDSGEDPSATVFAGDSAGGGLTVTTCLAARDAGLPMPAAIVAFSPGFDGTRTGESMDTKASIDPFFTREGLEHTGAMYRAGQDPHQPMLSPATLADLTGFPPMLLQAGTNEMLLDDSTRMATRARDAGVDVILDITADVPHVFQAFTGVLDEADEALDRAALFLSQHIRTRDTARTSAG
;
A
#
# COMPACT_ATOMS: atom_id res chain seq x y z
N MET A 1 -14.69 -13.68 1.40
CA MET A 1 -14.90 -12.32 0.80
C MET A 1 -13.52 -11.79 0.44
N SER A 2 -13.35 -11.00 -0.63
CA SER A 2 -12.05 -10.40 -0.96
C SER A 2 -11.65 -9.33 0.08
N LEU A 3 -10.37 -8.98 0.16
CA LEU A 3 -9.87 -7.90 1.04
C LEU A 3 -10.63 -6.59 0.77
N THR A 4 -10.77 -6.21 -0.51
CA THR A 4 -11.58 -5.06 -0.94
C THR A 4 -13.02 -5.14 -0.43
N GLY A 5 -13.68 -6.29 -0.57
CA GLY A 5 -15.06 -6.47 -0.10
C GLY A 5 -15.18 -6.32 1.42
N ASN A 6 -14.19 -6.77 2.18
CA ASN A 6 -14.13 -6.60 3.62
C ASN A 6 -13.98 -5.12 4.02
N LEU A 7 -13.13 -4.36 3.34
CA LEU A 7 -12.97 -2.92 3.58
C LEU A 7 -14.26 -2.16 3.25
N VAL A 8 -14.89 -2.46 2.09
CA VAL A 8 -16.18 -1.85 1.69
C VAL A 8 -17.25 -2.10 2.75
N THR A 9 -17.36 -3.33 3.25
CA THR A 9 -18.37 -3.68 4.26
C THR A 9 -18.15 -2.92 5.58
N ARG A 10 -16.88 -2.73 5.99
CA ARG A 10 -16.54 -2.06 7.25
C ARG A 10 -16.63 -0.54 7.18
N THR A 11 -16.31 0.03 6.02
CA THR A 11 -16.28 1.50 5.84
C THR A 11 -17.58 2.07 5.28
N GLY A 12 -18.34 1.27 4.54
CA GLY A 12 -19.46 1.76 3.73
C GLY A 12 -19.02 2.55 2.49
N PHE A 13 -17.73 2.59 2.15
CA PHE A 13 -17.21 3.32 1.01
C PHE A 13 -17.43 2.54 -0.29
N ARG A 14 -17.45 3.26 -1.41
CA ARG A 14 -17.33 2.62 -2.72
C ARG A 14 -15.88 2.22 -2.95
N ALA A 15 -15.64 1.13 -3.66
CA ALA A 15 -14.31 0.74 -4.07
C ALA A 15 -14.22 0.61 -5.60
N PHE A 16 -13.07 1.02 -6.12
CA PHE A 16 -12.63 0.73 -7.48
C PHE A 16 -11.42 -0.20 -7.36
N SER A 17 -11.53 -1.42 -7.88
CA SER A 17 -10.44 -2.40 -7.90
C SER A 17 -9.79 -2.37 -9.28
N LEU A 18 -8.53 -1.98 -9.32
CA LEU A 18 -7.77 -1.88 -10.57
C LEU A 18 -7.22 -3.26 -10.96
N ASP A 19 -7.56 -3.72 -12.16
CA ASP A 19 -6.94 -4.87 -12.81
C ASP A 19 -5.74 -4.36 -13.64
N TYR A 20 -4.62 -4.16 -12.95
CA TYR A 20 -3.40 -3.61 -13.56
C TYR A 20 -2.61 -4.69 -14.29
N ARG A 21 -1.86 -4.28 -15.31
CA ARG A 21 -1.01 -5.17 -16.12
C ARG A 21 0.08 -5.84 -15.25
N LEU A 22 0.31 -7.13 -15.50
CA LEU A 22 1.20 -7.96 -14.71
C LEU A 22 2.49 -8.32 -15.46
N ALA A 23 3.57 -8.48 -14.71
CA ALA A 23 4.80 -9.10 -15.18
C ALA A 23 4.62 -10.63 -15.27
N PRO A 24 5.34 -11.32 -16.15
CA PRO A 24 6.41 -10.82 -17.04
C PRO A 24 5.92 -10.17 -18.34
N GLU A 25 4.64 -10.30 -18.71
CA GLU A 25 4.10 -9.80 -19.98
C GLU A 25 4.18 -8.26 -20.06
N HIS A 26 3.96 -7.61 -18.92
CA HIS A 26 4.00 -6.16 -18.76
C HIS A 26 4.80 -5.79 -17.51
N PRO A 27 6.14 -5.79 -17.60
CA PRO A 27 7.00 -5.50 -16.47
C PRO A 27 6.95 -4.02 -16.09
N PHE A 28 7.73 -3.65 -15.08
CA PHE A 28 7.93 -2.26 -14.69
C PHE A 28 8.21 -1.34 -15.89
N PRO A 29 7.54 -0.17 -15.98
CA PRO A 29 6.66 0.44 -15.00
C PRO A 29 5.15 0.26 -15.26
N ALA A 30 4.71 -0.74 -16.05
CA ALA A 30 3.35 -0.86 -16.56
C ALA A 30 2.25 -0.74 -15.49
N ALA A 31 2.39 -1.44 -14.36
CA ALA A 31 1.43 -1.39 -13.26
C ALA A 31 1.31 0.02 -12.63
N ILE A 32 2.43 0.76 -12.56
CA ILE A 32 2.44 2.13 -12.04
C ILE A 32 1.73 3.09 -13.00
N GLU A 33 1.95 2.92 -14.31
CA GLU A 33 1.26 3.69 -15.36
C GLU A 33 -0.25 3.44 -15.32
N ASP A 34 -0.67 2.21 -15.08
CA ASP A 34 -2.08 1.85 -14.93
C ASP A 34 -2.69 2.49 -13.69
N GLY A 35 -1.97 2.46 -12.56
CA GLY A 35 -2.37 3.14 -11.32
C GLY A 35 -2.55 4.64 -11.52
N LEU A 36 -1.56 5.30 -12.14
CA LEU A 36 -1.63 6.72 -12.46
C LEU A 36 -2.79 7.05 -13.40
N SER A 37 -3.00 6.23 -14.45
CA SER A 37 -4.06 6.42 -15.42
C SER A 37 -5.45 6.27 -14.79
N ALA A 38 -5.61 5.26 -13.92
CA ALA A 38 -6.85 5.04 -13.18
C ALA A 38 -7.14 6.20 -12.22
N TYR A 39 -6.13 6.68 -11.48
CA TYR A 39 -6.30 7.81 -10.58
C TYR A 39 -6.68 9.08 -11.34
N ARG A 40 -6.01 9.38 -12.46
CA ARG A 40 -6.37 10.51 -13.32
C ARG A 40 -7.81 10.41 -13.81
N ALA A 41 -8.24 9.24 -14.26
CA ALA A 41 -9.62 9.03 -14.74
C ALA A 41 -10.65 9.23 -13.62
N LEU A 42 -10.34 8.85 -12.37
CA LEU A 42 -11.21 9.13 -11.22
C LEU A 42 -11.34 10.64 -10.98
N LEU A 43 -10.22 11.37 -10.98
CA LEU A 43 -10.23 12.83 -10.82
C LEU A 43 -11.00 13.52 -11.96
N ASP A 44 -10.78 13.10 -13.21
CA ASP A 44 -11.46 13.64 -14.40
C ASP A 44 -12.98 13.34 -14.36
N SER A 45 -13.40 12.25 -13.71
CA SER A 45 -14.82 11.94 -13.49
C SER A 45 -15.46 12.74 -12.35
N GLY A 46 -14.67 13.58 -11.66
CA GLY A 46 -15.13 14.45 -10.58
C GLY A 46 -15.05 13.85 -9.19
N GLU A 47 -14.29 12.76 -8.99
CA GLU A 47 -14.01 12.25 -7.65
C GLU A 47 -13.09 13.24 -6.92
N ASP A 48 -13.41 13.48 -5.65
CA ASP A 48 -12.64 14.40 -4.79
C ASP A 48 -11.39 13.68 -4.25
N PRO A 49 -10.18 14.18 -4.49
CA PRO A 49 -8.96 13.58 -3.94
C PRO A 49 -8.99 13.51 -2.40
N SER A 50 -9.63 14.47 -1.71
CA SER A 50 -9.79 14.46 -0.26
C SER A 50 -10.81 13.42 0.25
N ALA A 51 -11.53 12.77 -0.66
CA ALA A 51 -12.45 11.67 -0.40
C ALA A 51 -12.00 10.37 -1.10
N THR A 52 -10.79 10.34 -1.65
CA THR A 52 -10.20 9.19 -2.32
C THR A 52 -9.04 8.66 -1.48
N VAL A 53 -8.99 7.34 -1.25
CA VAL A 53 -7.89 6.67 -0.55
C VAL A 53 -7.32 5.54 -1.41
N PHE A 54 -6.05 5.25 -1.24
CA PHE A 54 -5.42 4.10 -1.85
C PHE A 54 -5.25 2.99 -0.82
N ALA A 55 -5.64 1.78 -1.19
CA ALA A 55 -5.44 0.59 -0.37
C ALA A 55 -4.93 -0.57 -1.23
N GLY A 56 -4.01 -1.36 -0.69
CA GLY A 56 -3.47 -2.51 -1.41
C GLY A 56 -2.68 -3.44 -0.52
N ASP A 57 -2.54 -4.69 -0.96
CA ASP A 57 -1.76 -5.71 -0.29
C ASP A 57 -0.56 -6.14 -1.12
N SER A 58 0.53 -6.53 -0.47
CA SER A 58 1.73 -7.07 -1.11
C SER A 58 2.26 -6.15 -2.24
N ALA A 59 2.29 -6.62 -3.47
CA ALA A 59 2.61 -5.82 -4.65
C ALA A 59 1.66 -4.63 -4.83
N GLY A 60 0.34 -4.83 -4.58
CA GLY A 60 -0.65 -3.76 -4.57
C GLY A 60 -0.39 -2.72 -3.49
N GLY A 61 0.10 -3.14 -2.32
CA GLY A 61 0.59 -2.24 -1.26
C GLY A 61 1.74 -1.37 -1.77
N GLY A 62 2.70 -1.95 -2.49
CA GLY A 62 3.78 -1.21 -3.17
C GLY A 62 3.25 -0.19 -4.18
N LEU A 63 2.24 -0.57 -4.96
CA LEU A 63 1.62 0.31 -5.95
C LEU A 63 0.91 1.51 -5.33
N THR A 64 0.42 1.45 -4.10
CA THR A 64 -0.21 2.62 -3.45
C THR A 64 0.76 3.79 -3.35
N VAL A 65 2.01 3.52 -2.94
CA VAL A 65 3.06 4.53 -2.78
C VAL A 65 3.62 4.95 -4.14
N THR A 66 3.93 4.01 -5.03
CA THR A 66 4.51 4.32 -6.34
C THR A 66 3.53 5.04 -7.26
N THR A 67 2.22 4.77 -7.14
CA THR A 67 1.17 5.58 -7.81
C THR A 67 1.13 7.01 -7.26
N CYS A 68 1.28 7.21 -5.95
CA CYS A 68 1.39 8.56 -5.36
C CYS A 68 2.64 9.30 -5.85
N LEU A 69 3.80 8.62 -5.95
CA LEU A 69 5.00 9.22 -6.54
C LEU A 69 4.74 9.69 -7.97
N ALA A 70 4.18 8.81 -8.80
CA ALA A 70 3.85 9.13 -10.19
C ALA A 70 2.79 10.25 -10.30
N ALA A 71 1.80 10.27 -9.42
CA ALA A 71 0.77 11.32 -9.36
C ALA A 71 1.37 12.68 -9.00
N ARG A 72 2.26 12.73 -7.99
CA ARG A 72 2.98 13.94 -7.62
C ARG A 72 3.83 14.47 -8.76
N ASP A 73 4.61 13.59 -9.42
CA ASP A 73 5.47 13.95 -10.54
C ASP A 73 4.65 14.46 -11.74
N ALA A 74 3.41 13.99 -11.87
CA ALA A 74 2.44 14.48 -12.87
C ALA A 74 1.66 15.74 -12.41
N GLY A 75 1.94 16.29 -11.24
CA GLY A 75 1.26 17.47 -10.70
C GLY A 75 -0.20 17.24 -10.28
N LEU A 76 -0.59 15.98 -10.05
CA LEU A 76 -1.92 15.64 -9.56
C LEU A 76 -2.02 15.83 -8.04
N PRO A 77 -3.22 16.14 -7.51
CA PRO A 77 -3.42 16.17 -6.05
C PRO A 77 -3.20 14.78 -5.44
N MET A 78 -2.78 14.76 -4.16
CA MET A 78 -2.62 13.50 -3.43
C MET A 78 -3.97 12.96 -2.95
N PRO A 79 -4.12 11.64 -2.81
CA PRO A 79 -5.29 11.05 -2.13
C PRO A 79 -5.29 11.43 -0.65
N ALA A 80 -6.41 11.22 0.03
CA ALA A 80 -6.59 11.56 1.44
C ALA A 80 -5.74 10.70 2.38
N ALA A 81 -5.50 9.43 2.04
CA ALA A 81 -4.71 8.49 2.83
C ALA A 81 -4.26 7.27 2.02
N ILE A 82 -3.30 6.52 2.57
CA ILE A 82 -2.82 5.25 2.06
C ILE A 82 -2.98 4.18 3.15
N VAL A 83 -3.46 2.99 2.77
CA VAL A 83 -3.38 1.77 3.58
C VAL A 83 -2.64 0.70 2.81
N ALA A 84 -1.58 0.15 3.38
CA ALA A 84 -0.81 -0.92 2.76
C ALA A 84 -0.69 -2.12 3.71
N PHE A 85 -1.08 -3.30 3.21
CA PHE A 85 -1.07 -4.56 3.93
C PHE A 85 0.12 -5.40 3.48
N SER A 86 1.05 -5.68 4.37
CA SER A 86 2.29 -6.42 4.05
C SER A 86 2.94 -5.96 2.73
N PRO A 87 3.20 -4.68 2.55
CA PRO A 87 3.61 -4.12 1.26
C PRO A 87 5.01 -4.55 0.85
N GLY A 88 5.24 -4.67 -0.47
CA GLY A 88 6.58 -4.76 -1.06
C GLY A 88 7.10 -3.38 -1.46
N PHE A 89 8.03 -2.83 -0.68
CA PHE A 89 8.56 -1.47 -0.88
C PHE A 89 10.07 -1.40 -1.16
N ASP A 90 10.77 -2.54 -1.14
CA ASP A 90 12.23 -2.58 -1.36
C ASP A 90 12.62 -3.63 -2.39
N GLY A 91 12.79 -3.20 -3.64
CA GLY A 91 13.26 -4.05 -4.74
C GLY A 91 14.72 -4.49 -4.61
N THR A 92 15.51 -3.86 -3.69
CA THR A 92 16.89 -4.26 -3.39
C THR A 92 16.98 -5.47 -2.47
N ARG A 93 15.88 -5.80 -1.74
CA ARG A 93 15.80 -6.92 -0.80
C ARG A 93 16.89 -6.91 0.27
N THR A 94 17.24 -5.72 0.77
CA THR A 94 18.32 -5.53 1.76
C THR A 94 17.82 -5.47 3.21
N GLY A 95 16.52 -5.71 3.47
CA GLY A 95 15.96 -5.80 4.81
C GLY A 95 16.51 -6.98 5.59
N GLU A 96 16.81 -6.83 6.89
CA GLU A 96 17.27 -7.91 7.75
C GLU A 96 16.23 -9.03 7.89
N SER A 97 14.94 -8.69 7.77
CA SER A 97 13.83 -9.65 7.78
C SER A 97 13.93 -10.67 6.64
N MET A 98 14.57 -10.32 5.52
CA MET A 98 14.85 -11.25 4.43
C MET A 98 15.65 -12.49 4.87
N ASP A 99 16.48 -12.36 5.91
CA ASP A 99 17.26 -13.45 6.48
C ASP A 99 16.65 -13.94 7.78
N THR A 100 16.31 -13.03 8.70
CA THR A 100 15.85 -13.40 10.05
C THR A 100 14.46 -14.05 10.05
N LYS A 101 13.65 -13.83 9.02
CA LYS A 101 12.32 -14.41 8.87
C LYS A 101 12.23 -15.55 7.87
N ALA A 102 13.29 -15.85 7.14
CA ALA A 102 13.29 -16.87 6.09
C ALA A 102 12.85 -18.27 6.53
N SER A 103 13.11 -18.63 7.80
CA SER A 103 12.74 -19.96 8.34
C SER A 103 11.31 -20.04 8.87
N ILE A 104 10.62 -18.91 9.03
CA ILE A 104 9.27 -18.84 9.63
C ILE A 104 8.22 -18.26 8.70
N ASP A 105 8.62 -17.61 7.61
CA ASP A 105 7.68 -17.15 6.57
C ASP A 105 7.09 -18.36 5.84
N PRO A 106 5.75 -18.57 5.90
CA PRO A 106 5.14 -19.74 5.28
C PRO A 106 4.88 -19.60 3.77
N PHE A 107 5.06 -18.40 3.21
CA PHE A 107 4.70 -18.10 1.81
C PHE A 107 5.91 -17.86 0.93
N PHE A 108 6.96 -17.26 1.45
CA PHE A 108 8.08 -16.82 0.65
C PHE A 108 9.39 -17.53 0.97
N THR A 109 10.21 -17.66 -0.07
CA THR A 109 11.63 -17.91 0.04
C THR A 109 12.39 -16.75 -0.58
N ARG A 110 13.64 -16.55 -0.15
CA ARG A 110 14.50 -15.51 -0.76
C ARG A 110 14.60 -15.69 -2.29
N GLU A 111 14.85 -16.92 -2.74
CA GLU A 111 14.96 -17.25 -4.16
C GLU A 111 13.66 -16.92 -4.93
N GLY A 112 12.50 -17.25 -4.35
CA GLY A 112 11.19 -16.94 -4.95
C GLY A 112 10.97 -15.44 -5.09
N LEU A 113 11.29 -14.66 -4.04
CA LEU A 113 11.16 -13.19 -4.07
C LEU A 113 12.16 -12.54 -5.04
N GLU A 114 13.37 -13.07 -5.16
CA GLU A 114 14.37 -12.59 -6.12
C GLU A 114 13.93 -12.89 -7.55
N HIS A 115 13.41 -14.10 -7.82
CA HIS A 115 12.91 -14.51 -9.11
C HIS A 115 11.74 -13.65 -9.59
N THR A 116 10.70 -13.51 -8.76
CA THR A 116 9.52 -12.69 -9.09
C THR A 116 9.89 -11.21 -9.23
N GLY A 117 10.78 -10.71 -8.36
CA GLY A 117 11.32 -9.36 -8.44
C GLY A 117 12.10 -9.12 -9.73
N ALA A 118 12.89 -10.11 -10.21
CA ALA A 118 13.61 -10.00 -11.47
C ALA A 118 12.67 -9.92 -12.68
N MET A 119 11.58 -10.72 -12.68
CA MET A 119 10.55 -10.64 -13.71
C MET A 119 9.88 -9.26 -13.74
N TYR A 120 9.53 -8.73 -12.56
CA TYR A 120 8.92 -7.39 -12.48
C TYR A 120 9.87 -6.29 -12.96
N ARG A 121 11.13 -6.30 -12.53
CA ARG A 121 12.11 -5.27 -12.89
C ARG A 121 12.55 -5.33 -14.36
N ALA A 122 12.53 -6.50 -14.99
CA ALA A 122 12.97 -6.70 -16.37
C ALA A 122 14.33 -6.06 -16.70
N GLY A 123 15.31 -6.26 -15.80
CA GLY A 123 16.67 -5.72 -15.94
C GLY A 123 16.86 -4.29 -15.46
N GLN A 124 15.82 -3.61 -14.98
CA GLN A 124 15.97 -2.27 -14.38
C GLN A 124 16.70 -2.35 -13.03
N ASP A 125 17.49 -1.32 -12.75
CA ASP A 125 18.20 -1.19 -11.47
C ASP A 125 17.21 -1.01 -10.32
N PRO A 126 17.21 -1.87 -9.29
CA PRO A 126 16.35 -1.70 -8.12
C PRO A 126 16.69 -0.46 -7.28
N HIS A 127 17.89 0.15 -7.45
CA HIS A 127 18.31 1.34 -6.72
C HIS A 127 17.68 2.62 -7.31
N GLN A 128 16.35 2.62 -7.42
CA GLN A 128 15.58 3.79 -7.85
C GLN A 128 14.28 3.93 -7.04
N PRO A 129 13.76 5.15 -6.82
CA PRO A 129 12.61 5.40 -5.95
C PRO A 129 11.35 4.61 -6.29
N MET A 130 11.09 4.37 -7.58
CA MET A 130 9.91 3.64 -8.05
C MET A 130 9.99 2.12 -7.84
N LEU A 131 11.18 1.56 -7.60
CA LEU A 131 11.38 0.13 -7.30
C LEU A 131 11.73 -0.12 -5.83
N SER A 132 12.25 0.88 -5.13
CA SER A 132 12.64 0.78 -3.72
C SER A 132 12.22 2.02 -2.93
N PRO A 133 10.90 2.33 -2.88
CA PRO A 133 10.45 3.56 -2.23
C PRO A 133 10.75 3.61 -0.73
N ALA A 134 10.79 2.47 -0.02
CA ALA A 134 11.12 2.42 1.41
C ALA A 134 12.53 2.93 1.74
N THR A 135 13.44 2.89 0.76
CA THR A 135 14.84 3.27 0.97
C THR A 135 15.25 4.54 0.21
N LEU A 136 14.57 4.88 -0.89
CA LEU A 136 15.04 5.88 -1.84
C LEU A 136 14.04 7.00 -2.17
N ALA A 137 12.72 6.81 -1.90
CA ALA A 137 11.75 7.82 -2.29
C ALA A 137 11.79 9.06 -1.37
N ASP A 138 11.61 10.22 -1.96
CA ASP A 138 11.21 11.43 -1.24
C ASP A 138 9.70 11.36 -0.98
N LEU A 139 9.30 11.35 0.28
CA LEU A 139 7.89 11.29 0.71
C LEU A 139 7.35 12.65 1.16
N THR A 140 8.08 13.75 0.92
CA THR A 140 7.60 15.08 1.26
C THR A 140 6.23 15.35 0.64
N GLY A 141 5.27 15.78 1.46
CA GLY A 141 3.91 16.07 1.00
C GLY A 141 3.02 14.85 0.72
N PHE A 142 3.46 13.66 1.10
CA PHE A 142 2.62 12.45 1.01
C PHE A 142 1.45 12.49 1.99
N PRO A 143 0.36 11.77 1.67
CA PRO A 143 -0.79 11.65 2.56
C PRO A 143 -0.45 10.76 3.78
N PRO A 144 -1.25 10.84 4.86
CA PRO A 144 -1.14 9.92 5.98
C PRO A 144 -1.18 8.45 5.56
N MET A 145 -0.40 7.61 6.27
CA MET A 145 -0.25 6.19 5.93
C MET A 145 -0.58 5.29 7.11
N LEU A 146 -1.29 4.19 6.84
CA LEU A 146 -1.34 3.01 7.71
C LEU A 146 -0.61 1.85 7.02
N LEU A 147 0.43 1.35 7.65
CA LEU A 147 1.21 0.19 7.19
C LEU A 147 0.98 -0.96 8.18
N GLN A 148 0.40 -2.06 7.70
CA GLN A 148 0.16 -3.26 8.50
C GLN A 148 1.01 -4.42 8.01
N ALA A 149 1.67 -5.13 8.92
CA ALA A 149 2.51 -6.29 8.62
C ALA A 149 2.43 -7.34 9.72
N GLY A 150 2.72 -8.59 9.36
CA GLY A 150 2.89 -9.67 10.31
C GLY A 150 4.35 -9.81 10.78
N THR A 151 4.57 -10.42 11.97
CA THR A 151 5.96 -10.69 12.39
C THR A 151 6.58 -11.88 11.66
N ASN A 152 5.77 -12.74 11.02
CA ASN A 152 6.26 -13.95 10.36
C ASN A 152 6.31 -13.78 8.84
N GLU A 153 6.88 -12.64 8.38
CA GLU A 153 7.06 -12.38 6.95
C GLU A 153 8.44 -11.77 6.64
N MET A 154 9.01 -12.19 5.51
CA MET A 154 10.30 -11.70 5.01
C MET A 154 10.23 -10.23 4.59
N LEU A 155 9.06 -9.69 4.26
CA LEU A 155 8.85 -8.30 3.85
C LEU A 155 8.58 -7.34 5.04
N LEU A 156 8.73 -7.79 6.29
CA LEU A 156 8.50 -6.95 7.47
C LEU A 156 9.29 -5.64 7.43
N ASP A 157 10.56 -5.70 7.03
CA ASP A 157 11.41 -4.52 6.98
C ASP A 157 11.05 -3.52 5.88
N ASP A 158 10.31 -3.94 4.86
CA ASP A 158 9.75 -3.02 3.89
C ASP A 158 8.82 -2.02 4.58
N SER A 159 7.96 -2.50 5.49
CA SER A 159 7.06 -1.66 6.27
C SER A 159 7.78 -0.82 7.33
N THR A 160 8.75 -1.39 8.07
CA THR A 160 9.47 -0.66 9.12
C THR A 160 10.33 0.46 8.54
N ARG A 161 11.00 0.21 7.42
CA ARG A 161 11.81 1.19 6.69
C ARG A 161 10.95 2.29 6.08
N MET A 162 9.81 1.93 5.47
CA MET A 162 8.87 2.91 4.93
C MET A 162 8.33 3.82 6.03
N ALA A 163 7.94 3.26 7.18
CA ALA A 163 7.46 4.05 8.31
C ALA A 163 8.53 5.02 8.83
N THR A 164 9.78 4.60 8.88
CA THR A 164 10.90 5.48 9.28
C THR A 164 11.05 6.61 8.27
N ARG A 165 11.12 6.28 6.98
CA ARG A 165 11.25 7.28 5.90
C ARG A 165 10.08 8.25 5.86
N ALA A 166 8.85 7.80 6.10
CA ALA A 166 7.66 8.66 6.16
C ALA A 166 7.77 9.66 7.31
N ARG A 167 8.15 9.20 8.51
CA ARG A 167 8.37 10.11 9.67
C ARG A 167 9.46 11.14 9.40
N ASP A 168 10.58 10.73 8.80
CA ASP A 168 11.70 11.62 8.47
C ASP A 168 11.28 12.71 7.46
N ALA A 169 10.30 12.40 6.59
CA ALA A 169 9.69 13.34 5.65
C ALA A 169 8.54 14.17 6.24
N GLY A 170 8.23 14.02 7.55
CA GLY A 170 7.13 14.72 8.20
C GLY A 170 5.74 14.20 7.83
N VAL A 171 5.64 12.96 7.34
CA VAL A 171 4.37 12.30 7.01
C VAL A 171 3.82 11.56 8.23
N ASP A 172 2.54 11.74 8.53
CA ASP A 172 1.86 10.98 9.57
C ASP A 172 1.77 9.51 9.17
N VAL A 173 2.34 8.62 9.98
CA VAL A 173 2.34 7.19 9.71
C VAL A 173 2.06 6.36 10.95
N ILE A 174 1.14 5.42 10.81
CA ILE A 174 0.91 4.35 11.77
C ILE A 174 1.54 3.09 11.20
N LEU A 175 2.50 2.52 11.95
CA LEU A 175 3.05 1.20 11.71
C LEU A 175 2.39 0.23 12.70
N ASP A 176 1.61 -0.71 12.18
CA ASP A 176 0.81 -1.68 12.93
C ASP A 176 1.33 -3.10 12.63
N ILE A 177 2.11 -3.64 13.56
CA ILE A 177 2.71 -4.97 13.42
C ILE A 177 1.99 -5.95 14.33
N THR A 178 1.41 -6.99 13.74
CA THR A 178 0.70 -8.06 14.45
C THR A 178 1.64 -9.25 14.66
N ALA A 179 1.67 -9.75 15.90
CA ALA A 179 2.52 -10.89 16.27
C ALA A 179 2.01 -12.21 15.69
N ASP A 180 2.95 -13.09 15.35
CA ASP A 180 2.71 -14.50 14.96
C ASP A 180 1.76 -14.74 13.78
N VAL A 181 1.57 -13.73 12.93
CA VAL A 181 0.76 -13.84 11.71
C VAL A 181 1.64 -13.70 10.47
N PRO A 182 1.24 -14.33 9.33
CA PRO A 182 2.02 -14.34 8.10
C PRO A 182 1.73 -13.13 7.21
N HIS A 183 2.39 -13.10 6.05
CA HIS A 183 2.19 -12.13 4.98
C HIS A 183 0.72 -12.04 4.55
N VAL A 184 0.18 -10.80 4.46
CA VAL A 184 -1.22 -10.50 4.12
C VAL A 184 -2.21 -11.32 4.96
N PHE A 185 -1.95 -11.44 6.26
CA PHE A 185 -2.84 -12.16 7.19
C PHE A 185 -4.28 -11.62 7.20
N GLN A 186 -4.47 -10.37 6.81
CA GLN A 186 -5.78 -9.73 6.65
C GLN A 186 -6.70 -10.45 5.64
N ALA A 187 -6.14 -11.28 4.75
CA ALA A 187 -6.93 -12.11 3.84
C ALA A 187 -7.66 -13.26 4.54
N PHE A 188 -7.29 -13.58 5.79
CA PHE A 188 -7.85 -14.69 6.58
C PHE A 188 -9.00 -14.25 7.51
N THR A 189 -9.76 -13.21 7.13
CA THR A 189 -10.96 -12.77 7.87
C THR A 189 -11.97 -13.91 8.06
N GLY A 190 -12.51 -13.99 9.27
CA GLY A 190 -13.41 -15.07 9.68
C GLY A 190 -12.69 -16.39 10.02
N VAL A 191 -11.36 -16.40 9.98
CA VAL A 191 -10.49 -17.52 10.38
C VAL A 191 -9.51 -17.09 11.48
N LEU A 192 -8.93 -15.89 11.34
CA LEU A 192 -8.03 -15.30 12.32
C LEU A 192 -8.68 -14.04 12.90
N ASP A 193 -8.79 -13.96 14.22
CA ASP A 193 -9.31 -12.77 14.90
C ASP A 193 -8.43 -11.56 14.64
N GLU A 194 -7.10 -11.76 14.56
CA GLU A 194 -6.12 -10.73 14.22
C GLU A 194 -6.38 -10.10 12.85
N ALA A 195 -6.88 -10.86 11.89
CA ALA A 195 -7.23 -10.36 10.55
C ALA A 195 -8.45 -9.44 10.59
N ASP A 196 -9.48 -9.82 11.33
CA ASP A 196 -10.68 -8.99 11.51
C ASP A 196 -10.35 -7.70 12.27
N GLU A 197 -9.60 -7.78 13.37
CA GLU A 197 -9.16 -6.63 14.14
C GLU A 197 -8.27 -5.67 13.32
N ALA A 198 -7.36 -6.20 12.50
CA ALA A 198 -6.50 -5.38 11.65
C ALA A 198 -7.32 -4.62 10.60
N LEU A 199 -8.32 -5.27 9.99
CA LEU A 199 -9.21 -4.60 9.04
C LEU A 199 -10.14 -3.58 9.72
N ASP A 200 -10.56 -3.81 10.96
CA ASP A 200 -11.33 -2.83 11.72
C ASP A 200 -10.48 -1.57 12.01
N ARG A 201 -9.20 -1.74 12.38
CA ARG A 201 -8.25 -0.61 12.52
C ARG A 201 -8.02 0.12 11.20
N ALA A 202 -7.90 -0.60 10.09
CA ALA A 202 -7.77 -0.01 8.77
C ALA A 202 -9.03 0.79 8.37
N ALA A 203 -10.22 0.25 8.61
CA ALA A 203 -11.49 0.93 8.35
C ALA A 203 -11.65 2.20 9.21
N LEU A 204 -11.27 2.14 10.48
CA LEU A 204 -11.26 3.31 11.36
C LEU A 204 -10.30 4.39 10.84
N PHE A 205 -9.07 4.02 10.48
CA PHE A 205 -8.08 4.95 9.90
C PHE A 205 -8.61 5.61 8.64
N LEU A 206 -9.16 4.84 7.69
CA LEU A 206 -9.74 5.37 6.46
C LEU A 206 -10.89 6.35 6.74
N SER A 207 -11.78 6.00 7.67
CA SER A 207 -12.93 6.83 8.04
C SER A 207 -12.52 8.16 8.69
N GLN A 208 -11.39 8.21 9.38
CA GLN A 208 -10.86 9.42 10.00
C GLN A 208 -10.22 10.39 8.99
N HIS A 209 -9.76 9.89 7.84
CA HIS A 209 -9.04 10.69 6.85
C HIS A 209 -9.88 11.09 5.64
N ILE A 210 -11.03 10.43 5.40
CA ILE A 210 -11.96 10.83 4.36
C ILE A 210 -12.87 11.95 4.87
N ARG A 211 -12.87 13.09 4.17
CA ARG A 211 -13.86 14.14 4.38
C ARG A 211 -15.18 13.75 3.72
N THR A 212 -16.17 13.34 4.51
CA THR A 212 -17.52 13.12 3.98
C THR A 212 -18.16 14.48 3.60
N ARG A 213 -18.81 14.54 2.43
CA ARG A 213 -19.47 15.76 1.92
C ARG A 213 -20.63 16.30 2.78
N ASP A 214 -20.96 15.66 3.90
CA ASP A 214 -22.17 15.96 4.69
C ASP A 214 -22.04 17.12 5.69
N THR A 215 -20.87 17.74 5.87
CA THR A 215 -20.75 18.89 6.81
C THR A 215 -20.99 20.26 6.19
N ALA A 216 -21.28 20.34 4.88
CA ALA A 216 -21.48 21.62 4.19
C ALA A 216 -22.95 22.09 4.13
N ARG A 217 -23.92 21.35 4.68
CA ARG A 217 -25.36 21.71 4.61
C ARG A 217 -25.98 22.26 5.89
N THR A 218 -25.25 22.39 6.98
CA THR A 218 -25.79 22.84 8.28
C THR A 218 -25.33 24.22 8.74
N SER A 219 -24.65 25.02 7.89
CA SER A 219 -24.26 26.40 8.24
C SER A 219 -24.94 27.49 7.41
N ALA A 220 -26.08 27.17 6.73
CA ALA A 220 -26.93 28.16 6.07
C ALA A 220 -28.37 27.97 6.56
N GLY A 221 -28.64 28.43 7.77
CA GLY A 221 -29.94 28.53 8.39
C GLY A 221 -29.93 29.71 9.35
#